data_cbb901c766446a3c508a7cf9fc72699d
#
_entry.id   cbb901c766446a3c508a7cf9fc72699d
#
_cell.length_a   1.000
_cell.length_b   1.000
_cell.length_c   1.000
_cell.angle_alpha   90.00
_cell.angle_beta   90.00
_cell.angle_gamma   90.00
#
_symmetry.space_group_name_H-M   'P 1'
#
loop_
_entity.id
_entity.type
_entity.pdbx_description
1 polymer ?
#
loop_
_entity_poly.entity_id
_entity_poly.type
_entity_poly.pdbx_seq_one_letter_code
_entity_poly.pdbx_strand_id
1 'polypeptide(L)'
;MAPKDYSHTQSDMSNLVTKLKTYDDEMHVIMEATGNYHLPIAKYLKQSGYMVYIINPLEMKRYRCQGIRNPKTDSIDAAMIAQYGIDFWFRPCSDSEIERMRDELKLLGMQYLKFMKARQERCLSLCNILDRTNPGIYGKLGDFNRLNGKDKLSDFAYDFYHRDTILKYSEKKFIERFESWSKKKGYIFKEEEARQLYSIAKESIPTLEASDNTKLIVHETVNVLKEVNASLFAILTRMTELAKQMPEYNTVMSMKGVGPSIGPRIIAEIGDPRRFHSSAALIAYSGIDAPPYQSGKFTGTERHMSKRGSKIMRKIGYELLDSINKHQSSYRGDPVCEYFLRKRAERKHYRVAMFAAYNKFLRIYHSRVSSVLNEMDA
;
A
#
# COMPACT_ATOMS: atom_id res chain seq x y z
N MET A 1 -4.73 21.55 -36.86
CA MET A 1 -5.81 20.56 -37.08
C MET A 1 -6.98 20.89 -36.17
N ALA A 2 -8.24 20.79 -36.62
CA ALA A 2 -9.37 20.99 -35.71
C ALA A 2 -9.45 19.85 -34.71
N PRO A 3 -9.72 20.13 -33.43
CA PRO A 3 -9.91 19.09 -32.41
C PRO A 3 -11.11 18.20 -32.79
N LYS A 4 -10.98 16.90 -32.55
CA LYS A 4 -12.03 15.92 -32.79
C LYS A 4 -12.16 15.01 -31.58
N ASP A 5 -13.39 14.81 -31.14
CA ASP A 5 -13.69 13.91 -30.02
C ASP A 5 -13.86 12.47 -30.53
N TYR A 6 -13.38 11.52 -29.72
CA TYR A 6 -13.52 10.09 -29.94
C TYR A 6 -14.06 9.43 -28.67
N SER A 7 -15.10 8.61 -28.85
CA SER A 7 -15.64 7.81 -27.74
C SER A 7 -14.80 6.55 -27.51
N HIS A 8 -14.89 5.96 -26.31
CA HIS A 8 -14.16 4.73 -25.97
C HIS A 8 -14.85 3.48 -26.57
N THR A 9 -15.28 3.57 -27.81
CA THR A 9 -15.86 2.45 -28.56
C THR A 9 -14.84 1.85 -29.52
N GLN A 10 -14.99 0.57 -29.82
CA GLN A 10 -14.14 -0.13 -30.80
C GLN A 10 -14.12 0.58 -32.17
N SER A 11 -15.31 1.09 -32.59
CA SER A 11 -15.49 1.80 -33.86
C SER A 11 -14.69 3.12 -33.88
N ASP A 12 -14.83 3.95 -32.83
CA ASP A 12 -14.15 5.24 -32.77
C ASP A 12 -12.65 5.08 -32.63
N MET A 13 -12.18 4.06 -31.88
CA MET A 13 -10.75 3.75 -31.79
C MET A 13 -10.19 3.28 -33.13
N SER A 14 -10.92 2.48 -33.89
CA SER A 14 -10.54 2.09 -35.26
C SER A 14 -10.47 3.29 -36.19
N ASN A 15 -11.44 4.20 -36.11
CA ASN A 15 -11.46 5.45 -36.87
C ASN A 15 -10.28 6.36 -36.53
N LEU A 16 -9.91 6.45 -35.24
CA LEU A 16 -8.72 7.18 -34.79
C LEU A 16 -7.46 6.58 -35.40
N VAL A 17 -7.26 5.26 -35.31
CA VAL A 17 -6.10 4.58 -35.89
C VAL A 17 -6.05 4.74 -37.40
N THR A 18 -7.19 4.64 -38.11
CA THR A 18 -7.26 4.86 -39.55
C THR A 18 -6.82 6.28 -39.91
N LYS A 19 -7.25 7.27 -39.12
CA LYS A 19 -6.82 8.65 -39.30
C LYS A 19 -5.33 8.85 -39.01
N LEU A 20 -4.80 8.24 -37.95
CA LEU A 20 -3.37 8.33 -37.63
C LEU A 20 -2.50 7.76 -38.74
N LYS A 21 -2.94 6.66 -39.38
CA LYS A 21 -2.26 6.05 -40.54
C LYS A 21 -2.20 6.90 -41.80
N THR A 22 -2.98 8.00 -41.87
CA THR A 22 -2.88 8.96 -43.01
C THR A 22 -1.66 9.86 -42.96
N TYR A 23 -0.91 9.83 -41.87
CA TYR A 23 0.33 10.58 -41.71
C TYR A 23 1.52 9.63 -41.96
N ASP A 24 2.43 10.02 -42.85
CA ASP A 24 3.59 9.21 -43.25
C ASP A 24 4.79 9.30 -42.30
N ASP A 25 4.66 10.05 -41.20
CA ASP A 25 5.72 10.28 -40.22
C ASP A 25 5.60 9.35 -39.03
N GLU A 26 6.71 9.18 -38.30
CA GLU A 26 6.72 8.50 -37.01
C GLU A 26 5.87 9.26 -36.00
N MET A 27 4.78 8.64 -35.57
CA MET A 27 3.75 9.26 -34.75
C MET A 27 3.90 8.85 -33.28
N HIS A 28 4.06 9.83 -32.42
CA HIS A 28 4.06 9.67 -30.97
C HIS A 28 2.74 10.18 -30.40
N VAL A 29 2.06 9.35 -29.63
CA VAL A 29 0.80 9.74 -28.98
C VAL A 29 1.07 10.07 -27.53
N ILE A 30 0.64 11.25 -27.13
CA ILE A 30 0.85 11.76 -25.77
C ILE A 30 -0.49 12.04 -25.13
N MET A 31 -0.69 11.61 -23.89
CA MET A 31 -1.92 11.82 -23.14
C MET A 31 -1.67 12.07 -21.67
N GLU A 32 -2.54 12.85 -21.04
CA GLU A 32 -2.53 13.06 -19.60
C GLU A 32 -3.26 11.90 -18.89
N ALA A 33 -2.69 11.41 -17.77
CA ALA A 33 -3.33 10.40 -16.93
C ALA A 33 -4.55 10.98 -16.20
N THR A 34 -5.73 10.81 -16.77
CA THR A 34 -7.00 11.27 -16.18
C THR A 34 -7.80 10.08 -15.69
N GLY A 35 -7.74 9.80 -14.39
CA GLY A 35 -8.42 8.64 -13.80
C GLY A 35 -8.08 7.34 -14.54
N ASN A 36 -9.13 6.61 -14.98
CA ASN A 36 -8.97 5.38 -15.79
C ASN A 36 -9.29 5.61 -17.28
N TYR A 37 -9.67 6.82 -17.69
CA TYR A 37 -10.18 7.09 -19.04
C TYR A 37 -9.10 6.96 -20.12
N HIS A 38 -7.84 7.25 -19.81
CA HIS A 38 -6.73 7.11 -20.76
C HIS A 38 -6.34 5.65 -21.04
N LEU A 39 -6.63 4.71 -20.11
CA LEU A 39 -6.15 3.32 -20.19
C LEU A 39 -6.66 2.54 -21.42
N PRO A 40 -7.97 2.56 -21.78
CA PRO A 40 -8.46 1.86 -22.95
C PRO A 40 -7.83 2.38 -24.25
N ILE A 41 -7.70 3.72 -24.37
CA ILE A 41 -7.12 4.39 -25.52
C ILE A 41 -5.63 4.03 -25.66
N ALA A 42 -4.89 4.15 -24.58
CA ALA A 42 -3.47 3.81 -24.55
C ALA A 42 -3.23 2.35 -24.93
N LYS A 43 -4.04 1.42 -24.40
CA LYS A 43 -3.96 0.00 -24.74
C LYS A 43 -4.22 -0.24 -26.22
N TYR A 44 -5.28 0.33 -26.76
CA TYR A 44 -5.68 0.14 -28.16
C TYR A 44 -4.61 0.68 -29.13
N LEU A 45 -4.10 1.89 -28.86
CA LEU A 45 -3.06 2.52 -29.68
C LEU A 45 -1.73 1.75 -29.62
N LYS A 46 -1.30 1.30 -28.46
CA LYS A 46 -0.11 0.44 -28.32
C LYS A 46 -0.26 -0.87 -29.10
N GLN A 47 -1.43 -1.53 -29.02
CA GLN A 47 -1.73 -2.74 -29.79
C GLN A 47 -1.76 -2.47 -31.31
N SER A 48 -2.02 -1.23 -31.72
CA SER A 48 -2.00 -0.80 -33.11
C SER A 48 -0.61 -0.34 -33.58
N GLY A 49 0.44 -0.47 -32.75
CA GLY A 49 1.83 -0.19 -33.09
C GLY A 49 2.29 1.23 -32.80
N TYR A 50 1.48 2.07 -32.14
CA TYR A 50 1.87 3.44 -31.81
C TYR A 50 2.63 3.53 -30.50
N MET A 51 3.64 4.42 -30.45
CA MET A 51 4.26 4.82 -29.20
C MET A 51 3.33 5.72 -28.40
N VAL A 52 3.00 5.33 -27.17
CA VAL A 52 2.07 6.05 -26.33
C VAL A 52 2.73 6.45 -25.02
N TYR A 53 2.70 7.76 -24.73
CA TYR A 53 3.25 8.36 -23.52
C TYR A 53 2.14 8.87 -22.62
N ILE A 54 2.21 8.54 -21.34
CA ILE A 54 1.22 8.96 -20.36
C ILE A 54 1.90 9.90 -19.37
N ILE A 55 1.45 11.16 -19.37
CA ILE A 55 2.02 12.23 -18.54
C ILE A 55 1.29 12.32 -17.21
N ASN A 56 2.05 12.54 -16.14
CA ASN A 56 1.50 12.80 -14.81
C ASN A 56 0.77 14.16 -14.78
N PRO A 57 -0.51 14.21 -14.30
CA PRO A 57 -1.25 15.47 -14.19
C PRO A 57 -0.55 16.56 -13.37
N LEU A 58 0.29 16.21 -12.41
CA LEU A 58 1.08 17.19 -11.63
C LEU A 58 2.17 17.84 -12.48
N GLU A 59 2.75 17.12 -13.42
CA GLU A 59 3.75 17.66 -14.38
C GLU A 59 3.07 18.59 -15.36
N MET A 60 1.93 18.18 -15.93
CA MET A 60 1.12 19.04 -16.79
C MET A 60 0.67 20.31 -16.08
N LYS A 61 0.24 20.19 -14.81
CA LYS A 61 -0.13 21.37 -14.02
C LYS A 61 1.04 22.36 -13.86
N ARG A 62 2.25 21.87 -13.61
CA ARG A 62 3.45 22.71 -13.50
C ARG A 62 3.80 23.37 -14.83
N TYR A 63 3.68 22.63 -15.91
CA TYR A 63 3.92 23.16 -17.26
C TYR A 63 2.92 24.25 -17.62
N ARG A 64 1.63 24.05 -17.35
CA ARG A 64 0.57 25.05 -17.55
C ARG A 64 0.76 26.34 -16.74
N CYS A 65 1.34 26.26 -15.54
CA CYS A 65 1.57 27.42 -14.67
C CYS A 65 2.65 28.37 -15.14
N GLN A 66 3.30 28.14 -16.28
CA GLN A 66 4.31 29.05 -16.87
C GLN A 66 3.68 30.24 -17.60
N GLY A 67 2.35 30.26 -17.81
CA GLY A 67 1.63 31.37 -18.47
C GLY A 67 0.78 32.20 -17.49
N ILE A 68 0.71 33.53 -17.74
CA ILE A 68 0.01 34.50 -16.87
C ILE A 68 -1.53 34.38 -16.97
N ARG A 69 -2.09 33.91 -18.11
CA ARG A 69 -3.53 33.69 -18.33
C ARG A 69 -3.73 32.52 -19.28
N ASN A 70 -4.33 31.44 -18.79
CA ASN A 70 -4.66 30.29 -19.63
C ASN A 70 -6.17 30.00 -19.53
N PRO A 71 -6.96 30.33 -20.59
CA PRO A 71 -8.33 29.83 -20.70
C PRO A 71 -8.28 28.29 -20.73
N LYS A 72 -9.20 27.66 -20.02
CA LYS A 72 -9.27 26.20 -19.95
C LYS A 72 -10.30 25.68 -20.96
N THR A 73 -9.82 25.14 -22.06
CA THR A 73 -10.64 24.39 -23.04
C THR A 73 -9.89 23.11 -23.42
N ASP A 74 -10.63 22.08 -23.79
CA ASP A 74 -10.03 20.78 -24.12
C ASP A 74 -9.08 20.87 -25.33
N SER A 75 -9.34 21.76 -26.28
CA SER A 75 -8.46 22.00 -27.43
C SER A 75 -7.15 22.65 -27.03
N ILE A 76 -7.16 23.60 -26.11
CA ILE A 76 -5.95 24.25 -25.58
C ILE A 76 -5.18 23.24 -24.74
N ASP A 77 -5.86 22.44 -23.92
CA ASP A 77 -5.24 21.40 -23.11
C ASP A 77 -4.57 20.35 -24.00
N ALA A 78 -5.19 19.90 -25.08
CA ALA A 78 -4.60 18.96 -26.04
C ALA A 78 -3.36 19.55 -26.74
N ALA A 79 -3.42 20.82 -27.16
CA ALA A 79 -2.26 21.50 -27.76
C ALA A 79 -1.10 21.63 -26.77
N MET A 80 -1.39 21.93 -25.50
CA MET A 80 -0.37 22.02 -24.45
C MET A 80 0.26 20.66 -24.13
N ILE A 81 -0.53 19.58 -24.16
CA ILE A 81 -0.02 18.21 -23.98
C ILE A 81 0.93 17.85 -25.14
N ALA A 82 0.54 18.17 -26.38
CA ALA A 82 1.38 17.96 -27.55
C ALA A 82 2.69 18.78 -27.48
N GLN A 83 2.62 20.07 -27.10
CA GLN A 83 3.78 20.92 -26.91
C GLN A 83 4.71 20.41 -25.81
N TYR A 84 4.15 19.94 -24.70
CA TYR A 84 4.93 19.28 -23.64
C TYR A 84 5.71 18.08 -24.18
N GLY A 85 5.08 17.28 -25.05
CA GLY A 85 5.75 16.15 -25.69
C GLY A 85 6.88 16.55 -26.64
N ILE A 86 6.78 17.71 -27.29
CA ILE A 86 7.84 18.26 -28.16
C ILE A 86 9.00 18.80 -27.29
N ASP A 87 8.68 19.51 -26.21
CA ASP A 87 9.67 20.13 -25.34
C ASP A 87 10.42 19.08 -24.47
N PHE A 88 9.76 18.00 -24.11
CA PHE A 88 10.32 16.93 -23.30
C PHE A 88 10.29 15.60 -24.05
N TRP A 89 11.38 15.29 -24.76
CA TRP A 89 11.51 14.05 -25.52
C TRP A 89 11.49 12.81 -24.58
N PHE A 90 10.47 11.99 -24.68
CA PHE A 90 10.26 10.82 -23.81
C PHE A 90 10.85 9.53 -24.40
N ARG A 91 11.39 8.70 -23.53
CA ARG A 91 11.68 7.31 -23.86
C ARG A 91 10.37 6.52 -23.88
N PRO A 92 10.13 5.66 -24.88
CA PRO A 92 8.92 4.81 -24.90
C PRO A 92 8.88 3.92 -23.68
N CYS A 93 7.68 3.81 -23.06
CA CYS A 93 7.41 2.69 -22.15
C CYS A 93 7.43 1.41 -22.97
N SER A 94 8.33 0.48 -22.68
CA SER A 94 8.31 -0.83 -23.31
C SER A 94 7.01 -1.55 -22.92
N ASP A 95 6.29 -2.13 -23.89
CA ASP A 95 5.11 -2.95 -23.64
C ASP A 95 5.55 -4.41 -23.44
N SER A 96 6.48 -4.61 -22.49
CA SER A 96 7.00 -5.92 -22.14
C SER A 96 6.01 -6.68 -21.24
N GLU A 97 6.12 -8.00 -21.22
CA GLU A 97 5.34 -8.85 -20.31
C GLU A 97 5.59 -8.47 -18.84
N ILE A 98 6.82 -8.09 -18.50
CA ILE A 98 7.20 -7.61 -17.17
C ILE A 98 6.46 -6.33 -16.82
N GLU A 99 6.34 -5.37 -17.75
CA GLU A 99 5.61 -4.12 -17.50
C GLU A 99 4.11 -4.38 -17.26
N ARG A 100 3.49 -5.28 -18.02
CA ARG A 100 2.10 -5.69 -17.80
C ARG A 100 1.92 -6.32 -16.42
N MET A 101 2.83 -7.21 -16.00
CA MET A 101 2.79 -7.80 -14.66
C MET A 101 3.00 -6.75 -13.56
N ARG A 102 3.83 -5.73 -13.78
CA ARG A 102 3.99 -4.61 -12.84
C ARG A 102 2.70 -3.80 -12.69
N ASP A 103 1.99 -3.55 -13.78
CA ASP A 103 0.70 -2.84 -13.75
C ASP A 103 -0.37 -3.66 -13.01
N GLU A 104 -0.44 -4.97 -13.24
CA GLU A 104 -1.33 -5.86 -12.49
C GLU A 104 -0.99 -5.88 -11.00
N LEU A 105 0.29 -5.99 -10.67
CA LEU A 105 0.76 -5.98 -9.29
C LEU A 105 0.43 -4.67 -8.59
N LYS A 106 0.56 -3.54 -9.28
CA LYS A 106 0.18 -2.23 -8.77
C LYS A 106 -1.33 -2.11 -8.52
N LEU A 107 -2.15 -2.62 -9.44
CA LEU A 107 -3.62 -2.66 -9.27
C LEU A 107 -4.01 -3.48 -8.04
N LEU A 108 -3.42 -4.67 -7.87
CA LEU A 108 -3.62 -5.50 -6.69
C LEU A 108 -3.19 -4.77 -5.41
N GLY A 109 -2.06 -4.06 -5.43
CA GLY A 109 -1.57 -3.24 -4.32
C GLY A 109 -2.56 -2.14 -3.92
N MET A 110 -3.17 -1.46 -4.90
CA MET A 110 -4.22 -0.46 -4.64
C MET A 110 -5.47 -1.10 -4.02
N GLN A 111 -5.91 -2.27 -4.50
CA GLN A 111 -7.06 -2.98 -3.94
C GLN A 111 -6.76 -3.49 -2.52
N TYR A 112 -5.58 -4.05 -2.29
CA TYR A 112 -5.12 -4.47 -0.96
C TYR A 112 -5.28 -3.35 0.07
N LEU A 113 -4.92 -2.11 -0.29
CA LEU A 113 -5.07 -0.97 0.62
C LEU A 113 -6.51 -0.59 0.90
N LYS A 114 -7.39 -0.65 -0.10
CA LYS A 114 -8.83 -0.42 0.08
C LYS A 114 -9.41 -1.45 1.07
N PHE A 115 -9.08 -2.73 0.89
CA PHE A 115 -9.51 -3.78 1.81
C PHE A 115 -8.89 -3.65 3.21
N MET A 116 -7.62 -3.21 3.32
CA MET A 116 -7.01 -2.90 4.62
C MET A 116 -7.76 -1.78 5.36
N LYS A 117 -8.22 -0.76 4.64
CA LYS A 117 -9.05 0.30 5.22
C LYS A 117 -10.42 -0.25 5.67
N ALA A 118 -11.09 -1.00 4.81
CA ALA A 118 -12.36 -1.65 5.14
C ALA A 118 -12.20 -2.58 6.37
N ARG A 119 -11.12 -3.38 6.42
CA ARG A 119 -10.82 -4.20 7.60
C ARG A 119 -10.70 -3.37 8.86
N GLN A 120 -9.98 -2.25 8.81
CA GLN A 120 -9.80 -1.39 9.98
C GLN A 120 -11.15 -0.85 10.48
N GLU A 121 -12.02 -0.41 9.59
CA GLU A 121 -13.37 0.07 9.93
C GLU A 121 -14.24 -1.06 10.55
N ARG A 122 -14.18 -2.27 9.99
CA ARG A 122 -14.93 -3.43 10.52
C ARG A 122 -14.36 -3.91 11.85
N CYS A 123 -13.03 -3.90 12.02
CA CYS A 123 -12.40 -4.22 13.30
C CYS A 123 -12.82 -3.24 14.40
N LEU A 124 -12.85 -1.93 14.12
CA LEU A 124 -13.35 -0.92 15.05
C LEU A 124 -14.83 -1.16 15.41
N SER A 125 -15.66 -1.52 14.42
CA SER A 125 -17.06 -1.87 14.68
C SER A 125 -17.17 -3.07 15.63
N LEU A 126 -16.39 -4.13 15.39
CA LEU A 126 -16.35 -5.30 16.29
C LEU A 126 -15.87 -4.91 17.70
N CYS A 127 -14.81 -4.10 17.80
CA CYS A 127 -14.30 -3.63 19.08
C CYS A 127 -15.36 -2.86 19.88
N ASN A 128 -16.09 -1.96 19.23
CA ASN A 128 -17.17 -1.20 19.86
C ASN A 128 -18.31 -2.10 20.38
N ILE A 129 -18.59 -3.21 19.69
CA ILE A 129 -19.59 -4.20 20.15
C ILE A 129 -19.02 -5.02 21.32
N LEU A 130 -17.76 -5.43 21.22
CA LEU A 130 -17.09 -6.18 22.29
C LEU A 130 -16.97 -5.37 23.58
N ASP A 131 -16.76 -4.06 23.50
CA ASP A 131 -16.76 -3.18 24.67
C ASP A 131 -18.14 -3.16 25.39
N ARG A 132 -19.21 -3.60 24.71
CA ARG A 132 -20.56 -3.70 25.27
C ARG A 132 -20.94 -5.12 25.70
N THR A 133 -20.27 -6.15 25.22
CA THR A 133 -20.56 -7.57 25.47
C THR A 133 -19.47 -8.27 26.27
N ASN A 134 -18.22 -7.94 26.02
CA ASN A 134 -17.01 -8.48 26.62
C ASN A 134 -15.98 -7.35 26.90
N PRO A 135 -16.28 -6.34 27.75
CA PRO A 135 -15.39 -5.21 27.96
C PRO A 135 -13.98 -5.64 28.37
N GLY A 136 -12.95 -5.03 27.76
CA GLY A 136 -11.54 -5.28 28.11
C GLY A 136 -10.87 -6.45 27.38
N ILE A 137 -11.57 -7.24 26.59
CA ILE A 137 -10.98 -8.36 25.80
C ILE A 137 -10.17 -7.83 24.62
N TYR A 138 -10.55 -6.69 24.07
CA TYR A 138 -9.82 -6.09 22.97
C TYR A 138 -8.33 -5.87 23.32
N GLY A 139 -7.43 -6.28 22.41
CA GLY A 139 -5.98 -6.17 22.59
C GLY A 139 -5.33 -7.28 23.43
N LYS A 140 -6.11 -8.23 23.94
CA LYS A 140 -5.58 -9.42 24.66
C LYS A 140 -5.38 -10.63 23.76
N LEU A 141 -6.08 -10.68 22.66
CA LEU A 141 -5.94 -11.69 21.62
C LEU A 141 -5.02 -11.15 20.50
N GLY A 142 -4.24 -12.03 19.89
CA GLY A 142 -3.26 -11.65 18.89
C GLY A 142 -3.87 -10.96 17.66
N ASP A 143 -3.04 -10.20 16.95
CA ASP A 143 -3.41 -9.48 15.74
C ASP A 143 -3.72 -10.41 14.56
N PHE A 144 -4.42 -9.84 13.56
CA PHE A 144 -4.68 -10.48 12.29
C PHE A 144 -3.40 -10.92 11.58
N ASN A 145 -3.30 -12.20 11.25
CA ASN A 145 -2.19 -12.74 10.52
C ASN A 145 -2.43 -12.62 9.00
N ARG A 146 -1.73 -11.69 8.36
CA ARG A 146 -1.85 -11.41 6.92
C ARG A 146 -1.38 -12.57 6.03
N LEU A 147 -0.55 -13.48 6.56
CA LEU A 147 0.06 -14.56 5.79
C LEU A 147 -0.80 -15.83 5.71
N ASN A 148 -1.74 -15.99 6.63
CA ASN A 148 -2.64 -17.14 6.65
C ASN A 148 -4.12 -16.76 6.79
N GLY A 149 -4.44 -15.47 6.81
CA GLY A 149 -5.81 -14.97 6.91
C GLY A 149 -6.47 -15.17 8.26
N LYS A 150 -5.78 -15.71 9.28
CA LYS A 150 -6.36 -15.99 10.60
C LYS A 150 -6.45 -14.72 11.46
N ASP A 151 -7.57 -14.60 12.16
CA ASP A 151 -7.85 -13.50 13.10
C ASP A 151 -8.44 -14.08 14.39
N LYS A 152 -7.59 -14.20 15.41
CA LYS A 152 -7.95 -14.85 16.69
C LYS A 152 -9.06 -14.10 17.42
N LEU A 153 -9.08 -12.75 17.32
CA LEU A 153 -10.12 -11.92 17.92
C LEU A 153 -11.50 -12.21 17.28
N SER A 154 -11.55 -12.25 15.94
CA SER A 154 -12.79 -12.53 15.21
C SER A 154 -13.33 -13.93 15.53
N ASP A 155 -12.44 -14.94 15.55
CA ASP A 155 -12.85 -16.31 15.87
C ASP A 155 -13.30 -16.45 17.31
N PHE A 156 -12.62 -15.78 18.24
CA PHE A 156 -13.00 -15.77 19.65
C PHE A 156 -14.35 -15.08 19.85
N ALA A 157 -14.54 -13.90 19.28
CA ALA A 157 -15.80 -13.14 19.38
C ALA A 157 -16.99 -13.92 18.80
N TYR A 158 -16.77 -14.72 17.76
CA TYR A 158 -17.81 -15.57 17.20
C TYR A 158 -18.26 -16.66 18.18
N ASP A 159 -17.32 -17.38 18.81
CA ASP A 159 -17.60 -18.52 19.68
C ASP A 159 -17.90 -18.07 21.13
N PHE A 160 -17.40 -16.91 21.57
CA PHE A 160 -17.56 -16.33 22.90
C PHE A 160 -18.10 -14.89 22.78
N TYR A 161 -19.27 -14.72 22.18
CA TYR A 161 -19.84 -13.42 21.81
C TYR A 161 -20.20 -12.51 23.00
N HIS A 162 -20.32 -13.06 24.21
CA HIS A 162 -20.67 -12.36 25.45
C HIS A 162 -19.88 -12.94 26.63
N ARG A 163 -19.58 -12.12 27.66
CA ARG A 163 -18.86 -12.58 28.85
C ARG A 163 -19.54 -13.76 29.53
N ASP A 164 -20.87 -13.83 29.53
CA ASP A 164 -21.60 -14.90 30.18
C ASP A 164 -21.37 -16.27 29.53
N THR A 165 -20.97 -16.27 28.24
CA THR A 165 -20.55 -17.49 27.55
C THR A 165 -19.23 -18.05 28.09
N ILE A 166 -18.41 -17.22 28.71
CA ILE A 166 -17.16 -17.54 29.40
C ILE A 166 -17.46 -17.97 30.81
N LEU A 167 -18.23 -17.16 31.55
CA LEU A 167 -18.50 -17.33 32.98
C LEU A 167 -19.46 -18.47 33.31
N LYS A 168 -20.16 -19.04 32.33
CA LYS A 168 -20.95 -20.26 32.55
C LYS A 168 -20.10 -21.48 32.93
N TYR A 169 -18.77 -21.37 32.78
CA TYR A 169 -17.81 -22.39 33.20
C TYR A 169 -16.99 -21.88 34.38
N SER A 170 -16.50 -22.82 35.23
CA SER A 170 -15.44 -22.50 36.20
C SER A 170 -14.15 -22.15 35.43
N GLU A 171 -13.26 -21.40 36.07
CA GLU A 171 -11.99 -20.99 35.46
C GLU A 171 -11.21 -22.18 34.86
N LYS A 172 -11.05 -23.28 35.66
CA LYS A 172 -10.37 -24.49 35.19
C LYS A 172 -11.03 -25.05 33.92
N LYS A 173 -12.35 -25.15 33.91
CA LYS A 173 -13.11 -25.72 32.80
C LYS A 173 -13.09 -24.79 31.56
N PHE A 174 -13.02 -23.47 31.77
CA PHE A 174 -12.83 -22.52 30.67
C PHE A 174 -11.43 -22.66 30.05
N ILE A 175 -10.38 -22.82 30.84
CA ILE A 175 -9.01 -23.02 30.36
C ILE A 175 -8.92 -24.28 29.49
N GLU A 176 -9.47 -25.40 29.93
CA GLU A 176 -9.52 -26.65 29.17
C GLU A 176 -10.29 -26.48 27.83
N ARG A 177 -11.41 -25.74 27.88
CA ARG A 177 -12.20 -25.43 26.69
C ARG A 177 -11.48 -24.51 25.74
N PHE A 178 -10.81 -23.49 26.25
CA PHE A 178 -10.01 -22.56 25.43
C PHE A 178 -8.79 -23.24 24.78
N GLU A 179 -8.18 -24.21 25.48
CA GLU A 179 -7.14 -25.05 24.91
C GLU A 179 -7.67 -25.87 23.72
N SER A 180 -8.79 -26.58 23.93
CA SER A 180 -9.43 -27.37 22.87
C SER A 180 -9.88 -26.52 21.71
N TRP A 181 -10.43 -25.32 21.97
CA TRP A 181 -10.82 -24.35 20.97
C TRP A 181 -9.61 -23.84 20.19
N SER A 182 -8.52 -23.48 20.88
CA SER A 182 -7.29 -23.00 20.25
C SER A 182 -6.70 -24.05 19.31
N LYS A 183 -6.62 -25.31 19.75
CA LYS A 183 -6.15 -26.43 18.94
C LYS A 183 -7.03 -26.64 17.70
N LYS A 184 -8.35 -26.64 17.87
CA LYS A 184 -9.32 -26.80 16.77
C LYS A 184 -9.20 -25.69 15.71
N LYS A 185 -8.98 -24.44 16.13
CA LYS A 185 -8.81 -23.28 15.24
C LYS A 185 -7.37 -23.14 14.71
N GLY A 186 -6.42 -23.93 15.24
CA GLY A 186 -5.01 -23.90 14.86
C GLY A 186 -4.29 -22.66 15.38
N TYR A 187 -4.63 -22.22 16.59
CA TYR A 187 -3.91 -21.21 17.35
C TYR A 187 -2.98 -21.82 18.38
N ILE A 188 -1.92 -21.10 18.73
CA ILE A 188 -1.04 -21.45 19.83
C ILE A 188 -1.82 -21.19 21.13
N PHE A 189 -1.98 -22.23 21.96
CA PHE A 189 -2.57 -22.11 23.29
C PHE A 189 -1.55 -21.52 24.27
N LYS A 190 -2.00 -20.58 25.09
CA LYS A 190 -1.28 -20.05 26.24
C LYS A 190 -2.23 -20.02 27.42
N GLU A 191 -1.90 -20.75 28.49
CA GLU A 191 -2.73 -20.84 29.69
C GLU A 191 -2.92 -19.46 30.34
N GLU A 192 -1.86 -18.68 30.39
CA GLU A 192 -1.91 -17.31 30.93
C GLU A 192 -2.89 -16.39 30.18
N GLU A 193 -2.97 -16.52 28.85
CA GLU A 193 -3.96 -15.81 28.04
C GLU A 193 -5.39 -16.22 28.41
N ALA A 194 -5.64 -17.53 28.62
CA ALA A 194 -6.95 -18.04 29.06
C ALA A 194 -7.33 -17.51 30.44
N ARG A 195 -6.40 -17.51 31.40
CA ARG A 195 -6.61 -16.96 32.76
C ARG A 195 -6.93 -15.45 32.69
N GLN A 196 -6.20 -14.69 31.92
CA GLN A 196 -6.45 -13.27 31.74
C GLN A 196 -7.83 -12.99 31.12
N LEU A 197 -8.26 -13.76 30.12
CA LEU A 197 -9.58 -13.64 29.50
C LEU A 197 -10.69 -13.95 30.53
N TYR A 198 -10.52 -14.97 31.37
CA TYR A 198 -11.47 -15.32 32.40
C TYR A 198 -11.58 -14.25 33.51
N SER A 199 -10.44 -13.73 33.99
CA SER A 199 -10.39 -12.63 34.97
C SER A 199 -11.07 -11.38 34.42
N ILE A 200 -10.78 -10.98 33.19
CA ILE A 200 -11.42 -9.83 32.51
C ILE A 200 -12.94 -10.05 32.43
N ALA A 201 -13.39 -11.22 32.00
CA ALA A 201 -14.82 -11.53 31.94
C ALA A 201 -15.50 -11.45 33.32
N LYS A 202 -14.82 -11.88 34.39
CA LYS A 202 -15.32 -11.81 35.75
C LYS A 202 -15.48 -10.39 36.29
N GLU A 203 -14.52 -9.51 35.95
CA GLU A 203 -14.47 -8.12 36.43
C GLU A 203 -15.26 -7.15 35.54
N SER A 204 -15.51 -7.53 34.28
CA SER A 204 -16.16 -6.64 33.30
C SER A 204 -17.67 -6.48 33.59
N ILE A 205 -18.20 -5.30 33.18
CA ILE A 205 -19.65 -5.00 33.27
C ILE A 205 -20.15 -4.74 31.84
N PRO A 206 -20.83 -5.72 31.21
CA PRO A 206 -21.41 -5.52 29.88
C PRO A 206 -22.60 -4.55 29.95
N THR A 207 -22.82 -3.82 28.88
CA THR A 207 -23.98 -2.92 28.73
C THR A 207 -25.07 -3.50 27.83
N LEU A 208 -24.78 -4.61 27.16
CA LEU A 208 -25.76 -5.43 26.44
C LEU A 208 -25.93 -6.77 27.16
N GLU A 209 -27.15 -7.28 27.12
CA GLU A 209 -27.46 -8.61 27.67
C GLU A 209 -27.10 -9.72 26.67
N ALA A 210 -26.85 -10.93 27.21
CA ALA A 210 -26.67 -12.13 26.39
C ALA A 210 -28.01 -12.56 25.78
N SER A 211 -28.33 -12.07 24.60
CA SER A 211 -29.56 -12.36 23.87
C SER A 211 -29.26 -12.87 22.46
N ASP A 212 -30.28 -13.42 21.80
CA ASP A 212 -30.17 -13.84 20.40
C ASP A 212 -29.89 -12.65 19.48
N ASN A 213 -30.41 -11.45 19.75
CA ASN A 213 -30.09 -10.23 19.00
C ASN A 213 -28.65 -9.81 19.17
N THR A 214 -28.12 -9.85 20.40
CA THR A 214 -26.71 -9.54 20.67
C THR A 214 -25.79 -10.54 19.96
N LYS A 215 -26.14 -11.82 20.00
CA LYS A 215 -25.43 -12.88 19.30
C LYS A 215 -25.43 -12.66 17.79
N LEU A 216 -26.59 -12.34 17.20
CA LEU A 216 -26.74 -12.05 15.78
C LEU A 216 -25.84 -10.87 15.37
N ILE A 217 -25.87 -9.75 16.10
CA ILE A 217 -25.07 -8.56 15.80
C ILE A 217 -23.56 -8.89 15.80
N VAL A 218 -23.09 -9.60 16.83
CA VAL A 218 -21.68 -10.00 16.91
C VAL A 218 -21.30 -10.93 15.75
N HIS A 219 -22.13 -11.94 15.48
CA HIS A 219 -21.86 -12.92 14.42
C HIS A 219 -21.82 -12.27 13.05
N GLU A 220 -22.77 -11.40 12.70
CA GLU A 220 -22.78 -10.71 11.41
C GLU A 220 -21.60 -9.74 11.26
N THR A 221 -21.24 -9.03 12.34
CA THR A 221 -20.06 -8.17 12.34
C THR A 221 -18.78 -8.97 12.10
N VAL A 222 -18.66 -10.13 12.73
CA VAL A 222 -17.53 -11.06 12.56
C VAL A 222 -17.52 -11.66 11.16
N ASN A 223 -18.67 -12.05 10.61
CA ASN A 223 -18.77 -12.63 9.26
C ASN A 223 -18.23 -11.66 8.20
N VAL A 224 -18.69 -10.40 8.23
CA VAL A 224 -18.19 -9.37 7.31
C VAL A 224 -16.67 -9.15 7.46
N LEU A 225 -16.17 -9.13 8.71
CA LEU A 225 -14.71 -8.98 8.94
C LEU A 225 -13.93 -10.18 8.39
N LYS A 226 -14.43 -11.39 8.53
CA LYS A 226 -13.82 -12.62 7.98
C LYS A 226 -13.78 -12.60 6.45
N GLU A 227 -14.80 -12.13 5.78
CA GLU A 227 -14.83 -11.98 4.32
C GLU A 227 -13.75 -10.99 3.83
N VAL A 228 -13.63 -9.86 4.51
CA VAL A 228 -12.57 -8.87 4.22
C VAL A 228 -11.18 -9.45 4.48
N ASN A 229 -11.00 -10.22 5.56
CA ASN A 229 -9.73 -10.89 5.87
C ASN A 229 -9.38 -11.94 4.80
N ALA A 230 -10.35 -12.71 4.33
CA ALA A 230 -10.15 -13.68 3.24
C ALA A 230 -9.74 -13.00 1.93
N SER A 231 -10.40 -11.89 1.58
CA SER A 231 -10.06 -11.08 0.41
C SER A 231 -8.65 -10.51 0.51
N LEU A 232 -8.25 -10.01 1.68
CA LEU A 232 -6.89 -9.50 1.92
C LEU A 232 -5.84 -10.60 1.76
N PHE A 233 -6.11 -11.79 2.29
CA PHE A 233 -5.22 -12.93 2.15
C PHE A 233 -5.07 -13.36 0.69
N ALA A 234 -6.18 -13.51 -0.04
CA ALA A 234 -6.17 -13.88 -1.47
C ALA A 234 -5.39 -12.88 -2.32
N ILE A 235 -5.61 -11.56 -2.12
CA ILE A 235 -4.89 -10.52 -2.84
C ILE A 235 -3.40 -10.56 -2.53
N LEU A 236 -3.02 -10.68 -1.25
CA LEU A 236 -1.61 -10.72 -0.87
C LEU A 236 -0.91 -11.97 -1.42
N THR A 237 -1.59 -13.11 -1.44
CA THR A 237 -1.09 -14.34 -2.06
C THR A 237 -0.81 -14.12 -3.54
N ARG A 238 -1.78 -13.58 -4.28
CA ARG A 238 -1.60 -13.28 -5.70
C ARG A 238 -0.50 -12.25 -5.97
N MET A 239 -0.43 -11.20 -5.15
CA MET A 239 0.68 -10.23 -5.22
C MET A 239 2.05 -10.90 -5.00
N THR A 240 2.12 -11.87 -4.09
CA THR A 240 3.37 -12.59 -3.81
C THR A 240 3.77 -13.47 -4.98
N GLU A 241 2.83 -14.16 -5.62
CA GLU A 241 3.06 -14.99 -6.82
C GLU A 241 3.59 -14.15 -7.99
N LEU A 242 2.98 -13.00 -8.27
CA LEU A 242 3.43 -12.09 -9.31
C LEU A 242 4.77 -11.45 -8.96
N ALA A 243 4.95 -11.01 -7.71
CA ALA A 243 6.21 -10.41 -7.28
C ALA A 243 7.39 -11.36 -7.38
N LYS A 244 7.20 -12.67 -7.15
CA LYS A 244 8.23 -13.71 -7.32
C LYS A 244 8.75 -13.80 -8.74
N GLN A 245 7.98 -13.38 -9.74
CA GLN A 245 8.36 -13.38 -11.14
C GLN A 245 9.14 -12.11 -11.51
N MET A 246 9.19 -11.11 -10.62
CA MET A 246 9.97 -9.88 -10.84
C MET A 246 11.45 -10.15 -10.62
N PRO A 247 12.33 -9.67 -11.52
CA PRO A 247 13.77 -9.89 -11.41
C PRO A 247 14.38 -9.39 -10.11
N GLU A 248 13.85 -8.31 -9.56
CA GLU A 248 14.31 -7.71 -8.31
C GLU A 248 13.80 -8.41 -7.04
N TYR A 249 12.90 -9.39 -7.13
CA TYR A 249 12.23 -9.98 -5.96
C TYR A 249 13.20 -10.46 -4.88
N ASN A 250 14.19 -11.27 -5.26
CA ASN A 250 15.14 -11.85 -4.30
C ASN A 250 15.98 -10.77 -3.62
N THR A 251 16.41 -9.75 -4.37
CA THR A 251 17.16 -8.61 -3.86
C THR A 251 16.33 -7.83 -2.84
N VAL A 252 15.07 -7.56 -3.16
CA VAL A 252 14.14 -6.86 -2.25
C VAL A 252 13.89 -7.67 -0.99
N MET A 253 13.64 -8.98 -1.10
CA MET A 253 13.37 -9.86 0.04
C MET A 253 14.60 -10.08 0.93
N SER A 254 15.82 -9.88 0.42
CA SER A 254 17.06 -9.97 1.21
C SER A 254 17.28 -8.76 2.13
N MET A 255 16.57 -7.65 1.89
CA MET A 255 16.73 -6.43 2.67
C MET A 255 16.08 -6.57 4.05
N LYS A 256 16.80 -6.16 5.10
CA LYS A 256 16.31 -6.25 6.48
C LYS A 256 15.04 -5.42 6.69
N GLY A 257 14.09 -5.98 7.44
CA GLY A 257 12.77 -5.40 7.67
C GLY A 257 11.75 -5.69 6.57
N VAL A 258 12.18 -6.19 5.41
CA VAL A 258 11.30 -6.60 4.33
C VAL A 258 10.83 -8.04 4.57
N GLY A 259 9.59 -8.19 5.01
CA GLY A 259 8.94 -9.48 5.19
C GLY A 259 7.99 -9.84 4.02
N PRO A 260 7.41 -11.05 4.04
CA PRO A 260 6.53 -11.55 2.96
C PRO A 260 5.32 -10.66 2.65
N SER A 261 4.81 -9.90 3.63
CA SER A 261 3.71 -8.97 3.41
C SER A 261 4.16 -7.60 2.92
N ILE A 262 5.43 -7.23 3.10
CA ILE A 262 5.97 -5.92 2.74
C ILE A 262 6.61 -5.95 1.36
N GLY A 263 7.40 -6.98 1.05
CA GLY A 263 8.15 -7.11 -0.20
C GLY A 263 7.29 -6.96 -1.46
N PRO A 264 6.23 -7.76 -1.64
CA PRO A 264 5.35 -7.64 -2.81
C PRO A 264 4.72 -6.24 -2.94
N ARG A 265 4.41 -5.59 -1.82
CA ARG A 265 3.79 -4.25 -1.79
C ARG A 265 4.78 -3.14 -2.16
N ILE A 266 6.04 -3.27 -1.76
CA ILE A 266 7.12 -2.34 -2.18
C ILE A 266 7.33 -2.46 -3.68
N ILE A 267 7.47 -3.67 -4.21
CA ILE A 267 7.66 -3.93 -5.64
C ILE A 267 6.48 -3.36 -6.43
N ALA A 268 5.24 -3.62 -5.96
CA ALA A 268 4.03 -3.11 -6.58
C ALA A 268 3.99 -1.57 -6.67
N GLU A 269 4.41 -0.88 -5.62
CA GLU A 269 4.28 0.58 -5.55
C GLU A 269 5.43 1.31 -6.24
N ILE A 270 6.66 0.78 -6.14
CA ILE A 270 7.81 1.40 -6.79
C ILE A 270 7.83 1.07 -8.29
N GLY A 271 7.47 -0.16 -8.68
CA GLY A 271 7.68 -0.65 -10.05
C GLY A 271 9.17 -0.70 -10.38
N ASP A 272 9.54 -0.35 -11.60
CA ASP A 272 10.95 -0.23 -12.00
C ASP A 272 11.57 1.02 -11.35
N PRO A 273 12.56 0.86 -10.43
CA PRO A 273 13.19 2.00 -9.78
C PRO A 273 14.02 2.87 -10.74
N ARG A 274 14.41 2.35 -11.91
CA ARG A 274 15.20 3.09 -12.91
C ARG A 274 14.41 4.22 -13.57
N ARG A 275 13.07 4.20 -13.48
CA ARG A 275 12.22 5.35 -13.85
C ARG A 275 12.50 6.60 -13.02
N PHE A 276 13.13 6.44 -11.86
CA PHE A 276 13.58 7.56 -11.03
C PHE A 276 15.04 7.86 -11.35
N HIS A 277 15.33 9.03 -11.92
CA HIS A 277 16.70 9.45 -12.30
C HIS A 277 17.69 9.45 -11.10
N SER A 278 17.20 9.39 -9.88
CA SER A 278 18.02 9.34 -8.67
C SER A 278 17.24 8.79 -7.46
N SER A 279 17.97 8.34 -6.44
CA SER A 279 17.35 7.97 -5.17
C SER A 279 16.61 9.15 -4.50
N ALA A 280 17.00 10.38 -4.76
CA ALA A 280 16.30 11.57 -4.27
C ALA A 280 14.91 11.71 -4.92
N ALA A 281 14.76 11.36 -6.20
CA ALA A 281 13.46 11.34 -6.88
C ALA A 281 12.53 10.27 -6.30
N LEU A 282 13.05 9.07 -5.96
CA LEU A 282 12.29 8.03 -5.26
C LEU A 282 11.84 8.48 -3.85
N ILE A 283 12.70 9.19 -3.13
CA ILE A 283 12.37 9.76 -1.81
C ILE A 283 11.26 10.82 -1.95
N ALA A 284 11.34 11.69 -2.95
CA ALA A 284 10.31 12.69 -3.26
C ALA A 284 8.99 12.01 -3.67
N TYR A 285 9.05 10.94 -4.49
CA TYR A 285 7.88 10.11 -4.82
C TYR A 285 7.21 9.53 -3.56
N SER A 286 7.99 9.16 -2.56
CA SER A 286 7.46 8.70 -1.27
C SER A 286 6.90 9.83 -0.40
N GLY A 287 7.19 11.10 -0.74
CA GLY A 287 6.75 12.29 0.01
C GLY A 287 7.33 12.39 1.41
N ILE A 288 8.53 11.85 1.61
CA ILE A 288 9.31 11.95 2.85
C ILE A 288 10.50 12.91 2.72
N ASP A 289 10.64 13.53 1.57
CA ASP A 289 11.55 14.62 1.35
C ASP A 289 11.21 15.81 2.26
N ALA A 290 12.24 16.49 2.73
CA ALA A 290 12.12 17.71 3.50
C ALA A 290 12.83 18.83 2.73
N PRO A 291 12.15 19.47 1.76
CA PRO A 291 12.77 20.50 0.92
C PRO A 291 13.28 21.64 1.79
N PRO A 292 14.42 22.25 1.42
CA PRO A 292 14.89 23.45 2.10
C PRO A 292 13.87 24.58 1.91
N TYR A 293 13.64 25.34 2.97
CA TYR A 293 12.87 26.58 2.92
C TYR A 293 13.85 27.73 3.11
N GLN A 294 14.13 28.42 2.00
CA GLN A 294 15.06 29.54 1.96
C GLN A 294 14.43 30.69 1.20
N SER A 295 14.56 31.88 1.75
CA SER A 295 14.12 33.12 1.09
C SER A 295 15.15 34.23 1.40
N GLY A 296 15.89 34.65 0.42
CA GLY A 296 17.00 35.60 0.57
C GLY A 296 18.03 35.08 1.59
N LYS A 297 18.27 35.85 2.66
CA LYS A 297 19.18 35.45 3.76
C LYS A 297 18.54 34.52 4.80
N PHE A 298 17.23 34.28 4.73
CA PHE A 298 16.52 33.42 5.68
C PHE A 298 16.66 31.95 5.30
N THR A 299 17.13 31.14 6.23
CA THR A 299 17.15 29.66 6.09
C THR A 299 16.33 29.07 7.23
N GLY A 300 15.21 28.42 6.89
CA GLY A 300 14.37 27.72 7.85
C GLY A 300 15.11 26.58 8.54
N THR A 301 15.17 26.60 9.86
CA THR A 301 15.83 25.58 10.69
C THR A 301 14.96 24.33 10.86
N GLU A 302 13.64 24.48 10.87
CA GLU A 302 12.68 23.38 11.00
C GLU A 302 12.18 22.95 9.62
N ARG A 303 12.40 21.68 9.28
CA ARG A 303 11.96 21.09 8.01
C ARG A 303 10.93 20.01 8.26
N HIS A 304 9.83 20.10 7.54
CA HIS A 304 8.77 19.10 7.57
C HIS A 304 8.74 18.27 6.30
N MET A 305 8.31 17.01 6.42
CA MET A 305 8.08 16.16 5.23
C MET A 305 7.07 16.82 4.30
N SER A 306 7.34 16.79 2.98
CA SER A 306 6.47 17.39 1.96
C SER A 306 5.07 16.76 1.92
N LYS A 307 4.97 15.46 2.22
CA LYS A 307 3.76 14.62 2.13
C LYS A 307 3.09 14.66 0.74
N ARG A 308 3.76 15.23 -0.27
CA ARG A 308 3.24 15.41 -1.65
C ARG A 308 3.39 14.16 -2.52
N GLY A 309 3.93 13.07 -1.97
CA GLY A 309 4.12 11.80 -2.67
C GLY A 309 3.16 10.70 -2.22
N SER A 310 3.50 9.45 -2.55
CA SER A 310 2.70 8.27 -2.28
C SER A 310 2.42 8.06 -0.78
N LYS A 311 1.13 8.07 -0.42
CA LYS A 311 0.69 7.70 0.93
C LYS A 311 0.96 6.22 1.22
N ILE A 312 0.98 5.40 0.17
CA ILE A 312 1.21 3.96 0.23
C ILE A 312 2.65 3.71 0.68
N MET A 313 3.61 4.35 0.01
CA MET A 313 5.03 4.25 0.36
C MET A 313 5.30 4.67 1.81
N ARG A 314 4.66 5.74 2.28
CA ARG A 314 4.82 6.16 3.69
C ARG A 314 4.27 5.14 4.68
N LYS A 315 3.12 4.50 4.36
CA LYS A 315 2.56 3.43 5.19
C LYS A 315 3.45 2.19 5.20
N ILE A 316 3.93 1.76 4.04
CA ILE A 316 4.88 0.65 3.93
C ILE A 316 6.17 0.96 4.70
N GLY A 317 6.72 2.16 4.55
CA GLY A 317 7.91 2.59 5.27
C GLY A 317 7.74 2.57 6.79
N TYR A 318 6.56 2.97 7.28
CA TYR A 318 6.25 2.86 8.71
C TYR A 318 6.25 1.40 9.18
N GLU A 319 5.54 0.51 8.46
CA GLU A 319 5.45 -0.92 8.80
C GLU A 319 6.83 -1.60 8.74
N LEU A 320 7.66 -1.26 7.76
CA LEU A 320 9.02 -1.76 7.60
C LEU A 320 9.92 -1.33 8.78
N LEU A 321 9.90 -0.06 9.13
CA LEU A 321 10.71 0.45 10.24
C LEU A 321 10.20 -0.03 11.61
N ASP A 322 8.89 -0.24 11.75
CA ASP A 322 8.33 -0.88 12.94
C ASP A 322 8.82 -2.33 13.09
N SER A 323 8.90 -3.06 11.98
CA SER A 323 9.50 -4.40 11.94
C SER A 323 10.98 -4.36 12.33
N ILE A 324 11.77 -3.42 11.79
CA ILE A 324 13.18 -3.25 12.17
C ILE A 324 13.30 -2.94 13.66
N ASN A 325 12.46 -2.06 14.18
CA ASN A 325 12.48 -1.70 15.60
C ASN A 325 12.16 -2.87 16.52
N LYS A 326 11.20 -3.73 16.14
CA LYS A 326 10.83 -4.92 16.91
C LYS A 326 11.92 -6.01 16.91
N HIS A 327 12.77 -6.04 15.91
CA HIS A 327 13.82 -7.07 15.72
C HIS A 327 15.23 -6.48 15.78
N GLN A 328 15.45 -5.41 16.52
CA GLN A 328 16.75 -4.70 16.58
C GLN A 328 17.94 -5.62 16.89
N SER A 329 17.77 -6.56 17.83
CA SER A 329 18.83 -7.51 18.21
C SER A 329 19.26 -8.41 17.06
N SER A 330 18.32 -8.82 16.19
CA SER A 330 18.55 -9.66 15.02
C SER A 330 19.11 -8.89 13.82
N TYR A 331 19.01 -7.56 13.83
CA TYR A 331 19.43 -6.68 12.73
C TYR A 331 20.62 -5.81 13.07
N ARG A 332 21.44 -6.22 14.08
CA ARG A 332 22.70 -5.54 14.38
C ARG A 332 23.63 -5.57 13.17
N GLY A 333 24.28 -4.45 12.90
CA GLY A 333 25.16 -4.27 11.73
C GLY A 333 24.43 -3.91 10.43
N ASP A 334 23.09 -3.94 10.40
CA ASP A 334 22.34 -3.44 9.25
C ASP A 334 22.39 -1.91 9.18
N PRO A 335 22.76 -1.33 8.02
CA PRO A 335 22.97 0.11 7.92
C PRO A 335 21.70 0.94 8.20
N VAL A 336 20.51 0.40 7.98
CA VAL A 336 19.22 1.10 8.23
C VAL A 336 18.90 1.05 9.72
N CYS A 337 19.07 -0.13 10.35
CA CYS A 337 18.89 -0.31 11.79
C CYS A 337 19.86 0.57 12.60
N GLU A 338 21.14 0.54 12.27
CA GLU A 338 22.16 1.35 12.93
C GLU A 338 21.88 2.86 12.76
N TYR A 339 21.43 3.27 11.59
CA TYR A 339 21.06 4.66 11.37
C TYR A 339 19.85 5.08 12.21
N PHE A 340 18.83 4.20 12.34
CA PHE A 340 17.68 4.43 13.20
C PHE A 340 18.12 4.59 14.67
N LEU A 341 18.93 3.67 15.18
CA LEU A 341 19.44 3.70 16.56
C LEU A 341 20.26 4.97 16.83
N ARG A 342 21.14 5.36 15.90
CA ARG A 342 21.90 6.61 16.01
C ARG A 342 20.97 7.82 16.11
N LYS A 343 19.90 7.90 15.27
CA LYS A 343 18.94 9.01 15.35
C LYS A 343 18.15 9.02 16.66
N ARG A 344 17.92 7.86 17.24
CA ARG A 344 17.31 7.76 18.58
C ARG A 344 18.28 8.22 19.68
N ALA A 345 19.55 7.86 19.57
CA ALA A 345 20.60 8.35 20.49
C ALA A 345 20.80 9.88 20.42
N GLU A 346 20.60 10.49 19.23
CA GLU A 346 20.53 11.94 19.02
C GLU A 346 19.26 12.59 19.65
N ARG A 347 18.46 11.84 20.42
CA ARG A 347 17.20 12.27 21.06
C ARG A 347 16.12 12.76 20.07
N LYS A 348 16.19 12.36 18.80
CA LYS A 348 15.14 12.68 17.83
C LYS A 348 13.85 11.93 18.19
N HIS A 349 12.71 12.61 17.97
CA HIS A 349 11.41 11.98 18.15
C HIS A 349 11.31 10.69 17.34
N TYR A 350 10.64 9.66 17.90
CA TYR A 350 10.56 8.31 17.32
C TYR A 350 10.20 8.32 15.82
N ARG A 351 9.13 9.02 15.44
CA ARG A 351 8.69 9.09 14.03
C ARG A 351 9.72 9.80 13.13
N VAL A 352 10.42 10.79 13.64
CA VAL A 352 11.49 11.48 12.89
C VAL A 352 12.65 10.53 12.62
N ALA A 353 13.08 9.77 13.63
CA ALA A 353 14.12 8.76 13.48
C ALA A 353 13.72 7.66 12.48
N MET A 354 12.45 7.18 12.55
CA MET A 354 11.92 6.21 11.60
C MET A 354 11.99 6.72 10.16
N PHE A 355 11.44 7.88 9.85
CA PHE A 355 11.41 8.37 8.47
C PHE A 355 12.80 8.78 7.97
N ALA A 356 13.72 9.20 8.85
CA ALA A 356 15.13 9.37 8.49
C ALA A 356 15.79 8.04 8.09
N ALA A 357 15.53 6.96 8.83
CA ALA A 357 16.00 5.62 8.49
C ALA A 357 15.34 5.07 7.22
N TYR A 358 14.04 5.36 7.01
CA TYR A 358 13.35 5.00 5.79
C TYR A 358 13.95 5.70 4.55
N ASN A 359 14.34 6.97 4.68
CA ASN A 359 15.09 7.67 3.61
C ASN A 359 16.38 6.92 3.27
N LYS A 360 17.14 6.45 4.28
CA LYS A 360 18.33 5.64 4.04
C LYS A 360 18.00 4.30 3.36
N PHE A 361 16.92 3.63 3.78
CA PHE A 361 16.44 2.41 3.14
C PHE A 361 16.16 2.63 1.65
N LEU A 362 15.43 3.68 1.29
CA LEU A 362 15.10 3.98 -0.12
C LEU A 362 16.33 4.25 -0.98
N ARG A 363 17.37 4.87 -0.42
CA ARG A 363 18.66 5.03 -1.13
C ARG A 363 19.33 3.70 -1.43
N ILE A 364 19.37 2.81 -0.43
CA ILE A 364 19.93 1.46 -0.59
C ILE A 364 19.08 0.65 -1.56
N TYR A 365 17.75 0.72 -1.45
CA TYR A 365 16.81 0.07 -2.35
C TYR A 365 17.08 0.49 -3.80
N HIS A 366 17.05 1.79 -4.08
CA HIS A 366 17.28 2.33 -5.42
C HIS A 366 18.61 1.85 -6.01
N SER A 367 19.70 1.93 -5.26
CA SER A 367 21.02 1.49 -5.73
C SER A 367 21.06 -0.01 -6.02
N ARG A 368 20.67 -0.85 -5.05
CA ARG A 368 20.77 -2.32 -5.21
C ARG A 368 19.86 -2.86 -6.30
N VAL A 369 18.62 -2.40 -6.35
CA VAL A 369 17.65 -2.92 -7.31
C VAL A 369 17.95 -2.42 -8.72
N SER A 370 18.36 -1.15 -8.88
CA SER A 370 18.77 -0.64 -10.20
C SER A 370 20.01 -1.38 -10.74
N SER A 371 20.99 -1.72 -9.88
CA SER A 371 22.16 -2.50 -10.31
C SER A 371 21.75 -3.87 -10.87
N VAL A 372 20.91 -4.60 -10.14
CA VAL A 372 20.43 -5.93 -10.59
C VAL A 372 19.67 -5.85 -11.91
N LEU A 373 18.80 -4.85 -12.07
CA LEU A 373 18.04 -4.68 -13.31
C LEU A 373 18.91 -4.26 -14.48
N ASN A 374 19.96 -3.47 -14.26
CA ASN A 374 20.91 -3.10 -15.31
C ASN A 374 21.80 -4.28 -15.74
N GLU A 375 22.22 -5.13 -14.79
CA GLU A 375 22.99 -6.36 -15.09
C GLU A 375 22.19 -7.37 -15.91
N MET A 376 20.86 -7.38 -15.80
CA MET A 376 19.99 -8.26 -16.58
C MET A 376 19.73 -7.74 -17.99
N ASP A 377 19.82 -6.44 -18.20
CA ASP A 377 19.63 -5.81 -19.52
C ASP A 377 20.96 -5.72 -20.31
N ALA A 378 22.11 -6.00 -19.67
CA ALA A 378 23.45 -6.00 -20.27
C ALA A 378 23.79 -7.36 -20.87
#